data_44be00f23c3555354c9fd40ab041124c
#
_entry.id   44be00f23c3555354c9fd40ab041124c
#
_cell.length_a   1.000
_cell.length_b   1.000
_cell.length_c   1.000
_cell.angle_alpha   90.00
_cell.angle_beta   90.00
_cell.angle_gamma   90.00
#
_symmetry.space_group_name_H-M   'P 1'
#
loop_
_entity.id
_entity.type
_entity.pdbx_description
1 polymer ?
#
loop_
_entity_poly.entity_id
_entity_poly.type
_entity_poly.pdbx_seq_one_letter_code
_entity_poly.pdbx_strand_id
1 'polypeptide(L)'
;AQAASVRRASMNPAWALLRLASPQLPIGGYSYSQGLEMAVDNGRVQDAASARRWISDQLLLNLARFEAPLLLAHCRAAGEQDWAQLAQWCDEHRASRETRELYQESRQMGYSLQQLLNGLPELDDSARDFLAQRDEPHLALGWALAARAWHINPGDALAAWLWSWLENQLAVLMKTLPLGQQAAQRLTSELLPLLQQAQQDAERINPN
;
A
#
# COMPACT_ATOMS: atom_id res chain seq x y z
N ALA A 1 -44.23 -10.49 6.85
CA ALA A 1 -43.26 -9.40 6.85
C ALA A 1 -42.17 -9.77 5.85
N GLN A 2 -42.27 -9.28 4.60
CA GLN A 2 -41.29 -9.45 3.55
C GLN A 2 -40.14 -8.48 3.84
N ALA A 3 -39.00 -8.99 4.29
CA ALA A 3 -37.76 -8.24 4.29
C ALA A 3 -37.38 -7.97 2.82
N ALA A 4 -37.53 -6.74 2.38
CA ALA A 4 -37.10 -6.28 1.07
C ALA A 4 -35.56 -6.50 0.97
N SER A 5 -35.17 -7.46 0.18
CA SER A 5 -33.81 -7.63 -0.31
C SER A 5 -33.47 -6.36 -1.12
N VAL A 6 -32.88 -5.38 -0.48
CA VAL A 6 -32.24 -4.27 -1.17
C VAL A 6 -31.11 -4.91 -1.99
N ARG A 7 -31.35 -5.11 -3.30
CA ARG A 7 -30.28 -5.39 -4.26
C ARG A 7 -29.26 -4.28 -4.04
N ARG A 8 -28.12 -4.62 -3.43
CA ARG A 8 -26.94 -3.74 -3.46
C ARG A 8 -26.68 -3.50 -4.95
N ALA A 9 -27.01 -2.31 -5.43
CA ALA A 9 -26.56 -1.87 -6.75
C ALA A 9 -25.06 -2.09 -6.79
N SER A 10 -24.56 -2.79 -7.80
CA SER A 10 -23.12 -3.02 -7.93
C SER A 10 -22.44 -1.66 -7.96
N MET A 11 -21.75 -1.35 -6.87
CA MET A 11 -20.99 -0.10 -6.79
C MET A 11 -19.92 -0.11 -7.88
N ASN A 12 -19.71 1.02 -8.54
CA ASN A 12 -18.64 1.14 -9.52
C ASN A 12 -17.29 0.78 -8.85
N PRO A 13 -16.56 -0.22 -9.34
CA PRO A 13 -15.28 -0.64 -8.75
C PRO A 13 -14.27 0.49 -8.59
N ALA A 14 -14.35 1.52 -9.44
CA ALA A 14 -13.49 2.69 -9.35
C ALA A 14 -13.63 3.44 -8.01
N TRP A 15 -14.83 3.48 -7.41
CA TRP A 15 -15.00 4.16 -6.11
C TRP A 15 -14.27 3.46 -4.97
N ALA A 16 -14.27 2.13 -4.97
CA ALA A 16 -13.53 1.34 -4.00
C ALA A 16 -12.01 1.56 -4.15
N LEU A 17 -11.52 1.56 -5.38
CA LEU A 17 -10.11 1.78 -5.69
C LEU A 17 -9.65 3.19 -5.29
N LEU A 18 -10.42 4.22 -5.64
CA LEU A 18 -10.14 5.61 -5.26
C LEU A 18 -10.17 5.79 -3.74
N ARG A 19 -11.06 5.08 -3.04
CA ARG A 19 -11.12 5.07 -1.57
C ARG A 19 -9.85 4.48 -0.98
N LEU A 20 -9.37 3.34 -1.49
CA LEU A 20 -8.16 2.67 -1.02
C LEU A 20 -6.90 3.51 -1.29
N ALA A 21 -6.80 4.12 -2.47
CA ALA A 21 -5.69 4.98 -2.86
C ALA A 21 -5.77 6.41 -2.29
N SER A 22 -6.83 6.75 -1.56
CA SER A 22 -7.05 8.12 -1.09
C SER A 22 -5.97 8.55 -0.09
N PRO A 23 -5.38 9.75 -0.24
CA PRO A 23 -4.50 10.33 0.78
C PRO A 23 -5.21 10.62 2.10
N GLN A 24 -6.55 10.58 2.12
CA GLN A 24 -7.36 10.73 3.32
C GLN A 24 -7.62 9.40 4.04
N LEU A 25 -7.15 8.27 3.49
CA LEU A 25 -7.17 7.01 4.23
C LEU A 25 -6.33 7.19 5.51
N PRO A 26 -6.91 7.00 6.72
CA PRO A 26 -6.28 7.44 7.97
C PRO A 26 -5.19 6.45 8.45
N ILE A 27 -4.22 6.17 7.59
CA ILE A 27 -3.10 5.26 7.87
C ILE A 27 -1.84 5.96 8.36
N GLY A 28 -1.76 7.29 8.21
CA GLY A 28 -0.58 8.08 8.61
C GLY A 28 0.64 7.92 7.69
N GLY A 29 0.47 7.39 6.47
CA GLY A 29 1.56 7.11 5.53
C GLY A 29 2.40 8.34 5.18
N TYR A 30 1.81 9.52 5.16
CA TYR A 30 2.50 10.77 4.86
C TYR A 30 3.51 11.24 5.92
N SER A 31 3.57 10.58 7.06
CA SER A 31 4.57 10.85 8.11
C SER A 31 5.91 10.16 7.85
N TYR A 32 6.00 9.30 6.84
CA TYR A 32 7.17 8.48 6.58
C TYR A 32 7.73 8.72 5.18
N SER A 33 8.93 9.28 5.11
CA SER A 33 9.61 9.60 3.84
C SER A 33 10.38 8.42 3.24
N GLN A 34 10.56 7.34 3.99
CA GLN A 34 11.34 6.15 3.63
C GLN A 34 12.76 6.50 3.14
N GLY A 35 13.42 7.41 3.86
CA GLY A 35 14.78 7.84 3.58
C GLY A 35 14.92 8.98 2.58
N LEU A 36 13.84 9.43 1.92
CA LEU A 36 13.92 10.50 0.93
C LEU A 36 14.30 11.86 1.56
N GLU A 37 13.75 12.22 2.74
CA GLU A 37 14.15 13.45 3.45
C GLU A 37 15.65 13.44 3.76
N MET A 38 16.18 12.31 4.27
CA MET A 38 17.62 12.17 4.49
C MET A 38 18.43 12.26 3.19
N ALA A 39 17.92 11.73 2.08
CA ALA A 39 18.57 11.84 0.78
C ALA A 39 18.62 13.28 0.26
N VAL A 40 17.60 14.08 0.57
CA VAL A 40 17.60 15.52 0.29
C VAL A 40 18.59 16.25 1.20
N ASP A 41 18.56 16.00 2.51
CA ASP A 41 19.42 16.68 3.49
C ASP A 41 20.89 16.44 3.24
N ASN A 42 21.28 15.25 2.79
CA ASN A 42 22.68 14.93 2.48
C ASN A 42 23.07 15.20 1.02
N GLY A 43 22.21 15.88 0.24
CA GLY A 43 22.47 16.32 -1.11
C GLY A 43 22.49 15.23 -2.19
N ARG A 44 22.00 14.04 -1.90
CA ARG A 44 21.82 12.98 -2.93
C ARG A 44 20.65 13.28 -3.86
N VAL A 45 19.64 13.97 -3.34
CA VAL A 45 18.47 14.43 -4.10
C VAL A 45 18.39 15.94 -3.97
N GLN A 46 18.60 16.68 -5.07
CA GLN A 46 18.69 18.14 -5.09
C GLN A 46 17.76 18.79 -6.12
N ASP A 47 17.28 18.01 -7.09
CA ASP A 47 16.47 18.45 -8.22
C ASP A 47 15.53 17.34 -8.73
N ALA A 48 14.70 17.65 -9.72
CA ALA A 48 13.78 16.69 -10.32
C ALA A 48 14.48 15.48 -10.94
N ALA A 49 15.67 15.65 -11.52
CA ALA A 49 16.38 14.56 -12.17
C ALA A 49 16.96 13.56 -11.16
N SER A 50 17.55 14.03 -10.07
CA SER A 50 18.04 13.19 -8.97
C SER A 50 16.89 12.56 -8.19
N ALA A 51 15.77 13.28 -8.00
CA ALA A 51 14.54 12.76 -7.41
C ALA A 51 13.97 11.60 -8.26
N ARG A 52 13.91 11.77 -9.58
CA ARG A 52 13.47 10.73 -10.49
C ARG A 52 14.33 9.46 -10.36
N ARG A 53 15.64 9.59 -10.34
CA ARG A 53 16.56 8.44 -10.17
C ARG A 53 16.29 7.73 -8.83
N TRP A 54 16.24 8.49 -7.73
CA TRP A 54 15.97 7.95 -6.39
C TRP A 54 14.66 7.14 -6.36
N ILE A 55 13.56 7.75 -6.82
CA ILE A 55 12.25 7.10 -6.83
C ILE A 55 12.25 5.87 -7.74
N SER A 56 12.87 5.94 -8.91
CA SER A 56 12.98 4.81 -9.84
C SER A 56 13.74 3.64 -9.23
N ASP A 57 14.87 3.91 -8.55
CA ASP A 57 15.67 2.88 -7.90
C ASP A 57 14.91 2.22 -6.74
N GLN A 58 14.25 3.01 -5.88
CA GLN A 58 13.42 2.46 -4.81
C GLN A 58 12.27 1.61 -5.37
N LEU A 59 11.61 2.08 -6.40
CA LEU A 59 10.49 1.39 -7.02
C LEU A 59 10.90 0.06 -7.65
N LEU A 60 11.95 0.06 -8.48
CA LEU A 60 12.32 -1.10 -9.29
C LEU A 60 13.26 -2.09 -8.59
N LEU A 61 14.13 -1.61 -7.69
CA LEU A 61 15.13 -2.46 -7.03
C LEU A 61 14.67 -2.97 -5.66
N ASN A 62 13.76 -2.25 -5.00
CA ASN A 62 13.23 -2.61 -3.69
C ASN A 62 11.75 -3.03 -3.78
N LEU A 63 10.84 -2.09 -4.04
CA LEU A 63 9.41 -2.34 -3.96
C LEU A 63 8.96 -3.46 -4.92
N ALA A 64 9.33 -3.37 -6.19
CA ALA A 64 8.92 -4.34 -7.21
C ALA A 64 9.43 -5.76 -6.95
N ARG A 65 10.56 -5.89 -6.24
CA ARG A 65 11.21 -7.18 -6.01
C ARG A 65 10.84 -7.86 -4.71
N PHE A 66 10.36 -7.10 -3.73
CA PHE A 66 10.07 -7.64 -2.41
C PHE A 66 8.71 -7.20 -1.86
N GLU A 67 8.52 -5.90 -1.62
CA GLU A 67 7.31 -5.39 -0.95
C GLU A 67 6.04 -5.65 -1.76
N ALA A 68 6.08 -5.38 -3.06
CA ALA A 68 4.92 -5.53 -3.94
C ALA A 68 4.51 -7.00 -4.16
N PRO A 69 5.43 -7.96 -4.41
CA PRO A 69 5.09 -9.38 -4.43
C PRO A 69 4.50 -9.88 -3.12
N LEU A 70 5.06 -9.45 -1.99
CA LEU A 70 4.57 -9.85 -0.66
C LEU A 70 3.18 -9.28 -0.38
N LEU A 71 2.92 -8.01 -0.72
CA LEU A 71 1.58 -7.41 -0.64
C LEU A 71 0.57 -8.14 -1.53
N LEU A 72 0.97 -8.48 -2.76
CA LEU A 72 0.13 -9.22 -3.69
C LEU A 72 -0.27 -10.59 -3.13
N ALA A 73 0.68 -11.29 -2.49
CA ALA A 73 0.44 -12.56 -1.81
C ALA A 73 -0.56 -12.41 -0.65
N HIS A 74 -0.44 -11.34 0.17
CA HIS A 74 -1.43 -11.04 1.19
C HIS A 74 -2.83 -10.81 0.60
N CYS A 75 -2.92 -10.02 -0.48
CA CYS A 75 -4.20 -9.72 -1.12
C CYS A 75 -4.85 -10.97 -1.72
N ARG A 76 -4.07 -11.87 -2.33
CA ARG A 76 -4.57 -13.15 -2.86
C ARG A 76 -5.10 -14.05 -1.75
N ALA A 77 -4.28 -14.30 -0.72
CA ALA A 77 -4.68 -15.14 0.41
C ALA A 77 -5.91 -14.59 1.15
N ALA A 78 -5.98 -13.29 1.38
CA ALA A 78 -7.16 -12.65 1.97
C ALA A 78 -8.39 -12.77 1.07
N GLY A 79 -8.24 -12.57 -0.24
CA GLY A 79 -9.32 -12.71 -1.22
C GLY A 79 -9.90 -14.11 -1.28
N GLU A 80 -9.05 -15.13 -1.22
CA GLU A 80 -9.39 -16.56 -1.24
C GLU A 80 -9.82 -17.10 0.13
N GLN A 81 -9.73 -16.31 1.20
CA GLN A 81 -9.96 -16.73 2.59
C GLN A 81 -9.01 -17.82 3.08
N ASP A 82 -7.84 -17.89 2.47
CA ASP A 82 -6.77 -18.77 2.95
C ASP A 82 -6.04 -18.13 4.14
N TRP A 83 -6.70 -18.24 5.31
CA TRP A 83 -6.20 -17.64 6.54
C TRP A 83 -4.89 -18.27 7.02
N ALA A 84 -4.65 -19.54 6.68
CA ALA A 84 -3.41 -20.22 7.02
C ALA A 84 -2.23 -19.64 6.20
N GLN A 85 -2.43 -19.48 4.90
CA GLN A 85 -1.44 -18.87 4.02
C GLN A 85 -1.24 -17.38 4.36
N LEU A 86 -2.32 -16.64 4.65
CA LEU A 86 -2.22 -15.24 5.07
C LEU A 86 -1.40 -15.11 6.37
N ALA A 87 -1.55 -16.05 7.31
CA ALA A 87 -0.75 -16.08 8.52
C ALA A 87 0.75 -16.24 8.24
N GLN A 88 1.12 -17.14 7.32
CA GLN A 88 2.51 -17.32 6.89
C GLN A 88 3.08 -16.04 6.27
N TRP A 89 2.31 -15.36 5.41
CA TRP A 89 2.75 -14.09 4.83
C TRP A 89 2.93 -12.97 5.88
N CYS A 90 2.09 -12.95 6.93
CA CYS A 90 2.29 -12.03 8.05
C CYS A 90 3.61 -12.31 8.77
N ASP A 91 3.96 -13.57 9.00
CA ASP A 91 5.22 -13.95 9.64
C ASP A 91 6.43 -13.61 8.75
N GLU A 92 6.34 -13.83 7.44
CA GLU A 92 7.35 -13.43 6.47
C GLU A 92 7.55 -11.92 6.45
N HIS A 93 6.46 -11.16 6.40
CA HIS A 93 6.50 -9.69 6.47
C HIS A 93 7.21 -9.22 7.73
N ARG A 94 6.91 -9.81 8.88
CA ARG A 94 7.56 -9.46 10.15
C ARG A 94 9.06 -9.76 10.11
N ALA A 95 9.43 -10.95 9.65
CA ALA A 95 10.82 -11.40 9.57
C ALA A 95 11.67 -10.54 8.62
N SER A 96 11.05 -9.94 7.62
CA SER A 96 11.72 -9.12 6.61
C SER A 96 12.04 -7.68 7.05
N ARG A 97 11.55 -7.24 8.20
CA ARG A 97 11.80 -5.86 8.67
C ARG A 97 13.20 -5.74 9.23
N GLU A 98 14.12 -5.20 8.44
CA GLU A 98 15.55 -5.11 8.75
C GLU A 98 15.86 -4.12 9.86
N THR A 99 15.03 -3.09 10.03
CA THR A 99 15.25 -2.05 11.05
C THR A 99 14.03 -1.88 11.94
N ARG A 100 14.30 -1.39 13.16
CA ARG A 100 13.24 -1.07 14.11
C ARG A 100 12.28 0.01 13.58
N GLU A 101 12.81 0.96 12.83
CA GLU A 101 12.06 2.06 12.25
C GLU A 101 11.06 1.55 11.21
N LEU A 102 11.50 0.71 10.26
CA LEU A 102 10.63 0.08 9.26
C LEU A 102 9.56 -0.81 9.90
N TYR A 103 9.93 -1.53 10.95
CA TYR A 103 8.98 -2.33 11.71
C TYR A 103 7.92 -1.47 12.39
N GLN A 104 8.33 -0.39 13.07
CA GLN A 104 7.41 0.52 13.76
C GLN A 104 6.50 1.27 12.80
N GLU A 105 7.03 1.73 11.66
CA GLU A 105 6.25 2.37 10.58
C GLU A 105 5.13 1.45 10.10
N SER A 106 5.50 0.25 9.66
CA SER A 106 4.53 -0.74 9.15
C SER A 106 3.47 -1.11 10.18
N ARG A 107 3.87 -1.25 11.44
CA ARG A 107 2.97 -1.57 12.56
C ARG A 107 2.01 -0.41 12.86
N GLN A 108 2.50 0.82 12.90
CA GLN A 108 1.65 1.99 13.18
C GLN A 108 0.61 2.20 12.09
N MET A 109 1.00 2.11 10.83
CA MET A 109 0.08 2.22 9.69
C MET A 109 -0.92 1.06 9.68
N GLY A 110 -0.45 -0.16 9.97
CA GLY A 110 -1.30 -1.34 10.08
C GLY A 110 -2.34 -1.22 11.19
N TYR A 111 -1.93 -0.74 12.35
CA TYR A 111 -2.85 -0.49 13.47
C TYR A 111 -3.93 0.52 13.11
N SER A 112 -3.56 1.64 12.49
CA SER A 112 -4.52 2.67 12.07
C SER A 112 -5.55 2.12 11.08
N LEU A 113 -5.10 1.34 10.10
CA LEU A 113 -5.97 0.73 9.11
C LEU A 113 -6.87 -0.35 9.73
N GLN A 114 -6.36 -1.15 10.65
CA GLN A 114 -7.15 -2.13 11.40
C GLN A 114 -8.26 -1.48 12.23
N GLN A 115 -7.95 -0.37 12.92
CA GLN A 115 -8.97 0.38 13.68
C GLN A 115 -10.07 0.91 12.76
N LEU A 116 -9.70 1.45 11.59
CA LEU A 116 -10.67 1.86 10.58
C LEU A 116 -11.56 0.67 10.16
N LEU A 117 -10.97 -0.45 9.76
CA LEU A 117 -11.70 -1.61 9.25
C LEU A 117 -12.63 -2.22 10.28
N ASN A 118 -12.22 -2.29 11.54
CA ASN A 118 -13.07 -2.79 12.63
C ASN A 118 -14.32 -1.93 12.86
N GLY A 119 -14.26 -0.64 12.55
CA GLY A 119 -15.39 0.29 12.61
C GLY A 119 -16.32 0.23 11.40
N LEU A 120 -15.97 -0.51 10.34
CA LEU A 120 -16.70 -0.52 9.08
C LEU A 120 -17.56 -1.79 8.94
N PRO A 121 -18.79 -1.68 8.44
CA PRO A 121 -19.69 -2.85 8.26
C PRO A 121 -19.27 -3.76 7.10
N GLU A 122 -18.36 -3.32 6.23
CA GLU A 122 -17.93 -4.07 5.06
C GLU A 122 -16.95 -5.20 5.39
N LEU A 123 -16.24 -5.13 6.52
CA LEU A 123 -15.35 -6.20 6.95
C LEU A 123 -16.20 -7.38 7.44
N ASP A 124 -16.03 -8.55 6.87
CA ASP A 124 -16.75 -9.76 7.26
C ASP A 124 -16.23 -10.37 8.58
N ASP A 125 -17.04 -11.23 9.20
CA ASP A 125 -16.72 -11.81 10.51
C ASP A 125 -15.44 -12.66 10.47
N SER A 126 -15.21 -13.42 9.39
CA SER A 126 -14.01 -14.26 9.27
C SER A 126 -12.72 -13.43 9.23
N ALA A 127 -12.75 -12.27 8.57
CA ALA A 127 -11.63 -11.33 8.56
C ALA A 127 -11.43 -10.65 9.94
N ARG A 128 -12.53 -10.35 10.65
CA ARG A 128 -12.48 -9.82 12.03
C ARG A 128 -11.87 -10.83 12.99
N ASP A 129 -12.29 -12.09 12.90
CA ASP A 129 -11.77 -13.18 13.74
C ASP A 129 -10.27 -13.39 13.47
N PHE A 130 -9.85 -13.33 12.22
CA PHE A 130 -8.44 -13.40 11.85
C PHE A 130 -7.63 -12.24 12.46
N LEU A 131 -8.13 -11.00 12.33
CA LEU A 131 -7.49 -9.82 12.93
C LEU A 131 -7.39 -9.91 14.45
N ALA A 132 -8.45 -10.39 15.11
CA ALA A 132 -8.50 -10.52 16.58
C ALA A 132 -7.47 -11.52 17.12
N GLN A 133 -6.99 -12.44 16.29
CA GLN A 133 -5.97 -13.43 16.65
C GLN A 133 -4.54 -12.93 16.39
N ARG A 134 -4.37 -11.70 15.87
CA ARG A 134 -3.07 -11.13 15.51
C ARG A 134 -2.67 -10.00 16.43
N ASP A 135 -1.60 -10.23 17.19
CA ASP A 135 -1.05 -9.23 18.12
C ASP A 135 -0.30 -8.09 17.42
N GLU A 136 0.12 -8.32 16.18
CA GLU A 136 0.99 -7.40 15.44
C GLU A 136 0.35 -6.99 14.10
N PRO A 137 -0.46 -5.92 14.09
CA PRO A 137 -0.96 -5.35 12.85
C PRO A 137 0.19 -4.79 12.02
N HIS A 138 0.10 -4.95 10.71
CA HIS A 138 1.02 -4.31 9.77
C HIS A 138 0.27 -3.86 8.51
N LEU A 139 0.87 -2.91 7.78
CA LEU A 139 0.18 -2.25 6.66
C LEU A 139 -0.30 -3.24 5.59
N ALA A 140 0.54 -4.20 5.17
CA ALA A 140 0.18 -5.14 4.12
C ALA A 140 -1.04 -6.00 4.47
N LEU A 141 -1.15 -6.45 5.74
CA LEU A 141 -2.34 -7.16 6.21
C LEU A 141 -3.59 -6.27 6.16
N GLY A 142 -3.51 -5.07 6.74
CA GLY A 142 -4.64 -4.13 6.73
C GLY A 142 -5.08 -3.78 5.31
N TRP A 143 -4.12 -3.57 4.39
CA TRP A 143 -4.39 -3.27 2.99
C TRP A 143 -5.10 -4.42 2.27
N ALA A 144 -4.63 -5.66 2.48
CA ALA A 144 -5.24 -6.85 1.89
C ALA A 144 -6.68 -7.06 2.38
N LEU A 145 -6.93 -6.84 3.68
CA LEU A 145 -8.27 -6.95 4.24
C LEU A 145 -9.20 -5.80 3.79
N ALA A 146 -8.67 -4.60 3.61
CA ALA A 146 -9.41 -3.49 3.00
C ALA A 146 -9.78 -3.80 1.54
N ALA A 147 -8.84 -4.32 0.75
CA ALA A 147 -9.10 -4.75 -0.62
C ALA A 147 -10.19 -5.82 -0.68
N ARG A 148 -10.13 -6.82 0.20
CA ARG A 148 -11.18 -7.83 0.33
C ARG A 148 -12.54 -7.21 0.70
N ALA A 149 -12.59 -6.39 1.75
CA ALA A 149 -13.82 -5.77 2.24
C ALA A 149 -14.51 -4.90 1.19
N TRP A 150 -13.73 -4.27 0.32
CA TRP A 150 -14.24 -3.40 -0.75
C TRP A 150 -14.26 -4.07 -2.13
N HIS A 151 -14.06 -5.39 -2.19
CA HIS A 151 -14.11 -6.20 -3.42
C HIS A 151 -13.15 -5.70 -4.52
N ILE A 152 -11.96 -5.26 -4.13
CA ILE A 152 -10.88 -4.87 -5.04
C ILE A 152 -10.05 -6.12 -5.35
N ASN A 153 -9.79 -6.39 -6.62
CA ASN A 153 -8.92 -7.51 -6.98
C ASN A 153 -7.46 -7.25 -6.57
N PRO A 154 -6.65 -8.29 -6.38
CA PRO A 154 -5.27 -8.16 -5.90
C PRO A 154 -4.38 -7.26 -6.77
N GLY A 155 -4.53 -7.30 -8.09
CA GLY A 155 -3.75 -6.46 -9.01
C GLY A 155 -4.09 -4.98 -8.87
N ASP A 156 -5.38 -4.63 -8.79
CA ASP A 156 -5.82 -3.25 -8.57
C ASP A 156 -5.44 -2.76 -7.16
N ALA A 157 -5.49 -3.63 -6.14
CA ALA A 157 -5.04 -3.29 -4.80
C ALA A 157 -3.54 -2.98 -4.75
N LEU A 158 -2.72 -3.73 -5.51
CA LEU A 158 -1.30 -3.45 -5.67
C LEU A 158 -1.07 -2.13 -6.41
N ALA A 159 -1.81 -1.87 -7.50
CA ALA A 159 -1.71 -0.60 -8.23
C ALA A 159 -2.04 0.60 -7.33
N ALA A 160 -3.10 0.51 -6.52
CA ALA A 160 -3.46 1.53 -5.55
C ALA A 160 -2.35 1.77 -4.50
N TRP A 161 -1.69 0.71 -4.05
CA TRP A 161 -0.58 0.81 -3.09
C TRP A 161 0.65 1.49 -3.70
N LEU A 162 1.05 1.08 -4.90
CA LEU A 162 2.16 1.70 -5.63
C LEU A 162 1.90 3.18 -5.92
N TRP A 163 0.65 3.51 -6.29
CA TRP A 163 0.23 4.89 -6.50
C TRP A 163 0.32 5.71 -5.21
N SER A 164 -0.23 5.20 -4.11
CA SER A 164 -0.19 5.88 -2.80
C SER A 164 1.24 6.10 -2.32
N TRP A 165 2.13 5.12 -2.57
CA TRP A 165 3.55 5.27 -2.29
C TRP A 165 4.17 6.40 -3.11
N LEU A 166 3.91 6.46 -4.43
CA LEU A 166 4.43 7.52 -5.29
C LEU A 166 3.92 8.90 -4.85
N GLU A 167 2.62 9.03 -4.57
CA GLU A 167 2.05 10.30 -4.08
C GLU A 167 2.73 10.78 -2.80
N ASN A 168 3.03 9.85 -1.89
CA ASN A 168 3.78 10.18 -0.68
C ASN A 168 5.20 10.70 -0.99
N GLN A 169 5.93 10.03 -1.90
CA GLN A 169 7.27 10.50 -2.31
C GLN A 169 7.21 11.90 -2.95
N LEU A 170 6.22 12.15 -3.80
CA LEU A 170 6.01 13.48 -4.41
C LEU A 170 5.67 14.56 -3.38
N ALA A 171 4.85 14.22 -2.39
CA ALA A 171 4.50 15.14 -1.29
C ALA A 171 5.74 15.51 -0.46
N VAL A 172 6.62 14.55 -0.17
CA VAL A 172 7.91 14.80 0.51
C VAL A 172 8.78 15.73 -0.34
N LEU A 173 8.92 15.46 -1.64
CA LEU A 173 9.72 16.31 -2.54
C LEU A 173 9.19 17.75 -2.59
N MET A 174 7.89 17.95 -2.72
CA MET A 174 7.29 19.29 -2.76
C MET A 174 7.49 20.06 -1.45
N LYS A 175 7.65 19.35 -0.32
CA LYS A 175 7.91 19.94 1.00
C LYS A 175 9.39 20.28 1.20
N THR A 176 10.30 19.46 0.67
CA THR A 176 11.73 19.52 0.97
C THR A 176 12.56 20.18 -0.12
N LEU A 177 12.08 20.19 -1.35
CA LEU A 177 12.74 20.85 -2.49
C LEU A 177 11.87 21.98 -3.04
N PRO A 178 12.46 23.00 -3.69
CA PRO A 178 11.71 24.04 -4.38
C PRO A 178 11.07 23.52 -5.69
N LEU A 179 10.42 22.36 -5.62
CA LEU A 179 9.76 21.75 -6.76
C LEU A 179 8.33 22.32 -6.86
N GLY A 180 8.07 23.08 -7.92
CA GLY A 180 6.73 23.58 -8.20
C GLY A 180 5.79 22.45 -8.64
N GLN A 181 4.47 22.67 -8.46
CA GLN A 181 3.43 21.68 -8.80
C GLN A 181 3.54 21.14 -10.22
N GLN A 182 3.87 22.00 -11.20
CA GLN A 182 4.03 21.57 -12.59
C GLN A 182 5.22 20.63 -12.80
N ALA A 183 6.33 20.84 -12.07
CA ALA A 183 7.46 19.93 -12.10
C ALA A 183 7.14 18.59 -11.46
N ALA A 184 6.39 18.59 -10.35
CA ALA A 184 5.90 17.38 -9.71
C ALA A 184 4.98 16.57 -10.66
N GLN A 185 4.06 17.22 -11.38
CA GLN A 185 3.19 16.55 -12.34
C GLN A 185 3.96 15.97 -13.54
N ARG A 186 4.98 16.67 -14.04
CA ARG A 186 5.88 16.12 -15.08
C ARG A 186 6.60 14.88 -14.57
N LEU A 187 7.15 14.95 -13.36
CA LEU A 187 7.83 13.82 -12.74
C LEU A 187 6.86 12.63 -12.56
N THR A 188 5.62 12.88 -12.13
CA THR A 188 4.57 11.85 -12.07
C THR A 188 4.39 11.17 -13.43
N SER A 189 4.22 11.94 -14.51
CA SER A 189 4.04 11.40 -15.86
C SER A 189 5.22 10.54 -16.32
N GLU A 190 6.44 10.90 -15.94
CA GLU A 190 7.65 10.13 -16.25
C GLU A 190 7.76 8.83 -15.43
N LEU A 191 7.17 8.79 -14.23
CA LEU A 191 7.23 7.65 -13.32
C LEU A 191 6.08 6.65 -13.54
N LEU A 192 4.96 7.04 -14.15
CA LEU A 192 3.82 6.15 -14.41
C LEU A 192 4.21 4.86 -15.15
N PRO A 193 5.04 4.89 -16.23
CA PRO A 193 5.47 3.65 -16.88
C PRO A 193 6.27 2.72 -15.96
N LEU A 194 7.01 3.28 -14.99
CA LEU A 194 7.78 2.51 -14.02
C LEU A 194 6.89 1.88 -12.94
N LEU A 195 5.80 2.55 -12.53
CA LEU A 195 4.78 1.94 -11.68
C LEU A 195 4.17 0.71 -12.36
N GLN A 196 3.81 0.83 -13.63
CA GLN A 196 3.27 -0.28 -14.40
C GLN A 196 4.29 -1.43 -14.53
N GLN A 197 5.56 -1.12 -14.76
CA GLN A 197 6.63 -2.12 -14.78
C GLN A 197 6.76 -2.81 -13.42
N ALA A 198 6.79 -2.05 -12.32
CA ALA A 198 6.90 -2.59 -10.97
C ALA A 198 5.74 -3.53 -10.62
N GLN A 199 4.51 -3.18 -11.03
CA GLN A 199 3.35 -4.05 -10.89
C GLN A 199 3.53 -5.36 -11.66
N GLN A 200 3.91 -5.29 -12.94
CA GLN A 200 4.13 -6.46 -13.78
C GLN A 200 5.24 -7.37 -13.26
N ASP A 201 6.33 -6.77 -12.75
CA ASP A 201 7.44 -7.53 -12.18
C ASP A 201 7.03 -8.24 -10.90
N ALA A 202 6.26 -7.57 -10.03
CA ALA A 202 5.70 -8.18 -8.83
C ALA A 202 4.74 -9.34 -9.13
N GLU A 203 3.92 -9.21 -10.17
CA GLU A 203 2.98 -10.27 -10.60
C GLU A 203 3.69 -11.51 -11.13
N ARG A 204 4.91 -11.35 -11.69
CA ARG A 204 5.75 -12.47 -12.17
C ARG A 204 6.52 -13.18 -11.06
N ILE A 205 6.81 -12.47 -9.98
CA ILE A 205 7.46 -13.04 -8.81
C ILE A 205 6.38 -13.79 -8.02
N ASN A 206 6.51 -15.13 -8.00
CA ASN A 206 5.68 -15.93 -7.11
C ASN A 206 6.44 -16.05 -5.78
N PRO A 207 5.95 -15.47 -4.68
CA PRO A 207 6.58 -15.62 -3.37
C PRO A 207 6.21 -16.99 -2.79
N ASN A 208 6.71 -18.06 -3.37
CA ASN A 208 6.59 -19.43 -2.84
C ASN A 208 7.83 -19.78 -2.02
#